data_c42b50224539492a2abcdfc1c3fdbbe2
#
_entry.id   c42b50224539492a2abcdfc1c3fdbbe2
#
_cell.length_a   1.000
_cell.length_b   1.000
_cell.length_c   1.000
_cell.angle_alpha   90.00
_cell.angle_beta   90.00
_cell.angle_gamma   90.00
#
_symmetry.space_group_name_H-M   'P 1'
#
loop_
_entity.id
_entity.type
_entity.pdbx_description
1 polymer ?
#
loop_
_entity_poly.entity_id
_entity_poly.type
_entity_poly.pdbx_seq_one_letter_code
_entity_poly.pdbx_strand_id
1 'polypeptide(L)'
;IVKGAVDAVCAEKKIKVFLVGKEEQVKAELSKYTYPQEQVEVVNATEVIAMAEPPVAAIRGKKDSSIVKGLYMVREGKCDAFVSAGSTGAVLAGGQVIVGRSKGVERPPLAPLIPTEKGASLLIDCGANVDAKPSQLVQFAKMGSIYMENVMGIKNPKVGIVNIGAEEEKGNALVKETFPMLKACSDINFIGSIEARDIPAGAADVVVCEAFVGNVVLKLYEGVGSTLI
;
A
#
# COMPACT_ATOMS: atom_id res chain seq x y z
N ILE A 1 -5.62 -3.88 -16.31
CA ILE A 1 -5.50 -5.06 -15.43
C ILE A 1 -5.25 -6.30 -16.27
N VAL A 2 -6.14 -6.70 -17.20
CA VAL A 2 -5.97 -7.92 -17.98
C VAL A 2 -4.65 -7.93 -18.74
N LYS A 3 -4.29 -6.83 -19.45
CA LYS A 3 -3.00 -6.71 -20.13
C LYS A 3 -1.83 -6.89 -19.14
N GLY A 4 -1.85 -6.23 -17.98
CA GLY A 4 -0.78 -6.37 -16.99
C GLY A 4 -0.65 -7.78 -16.42
N ALA A 5 -1.77 -8.50 -16.27
CA ALA A 5 -1.75 -9.92 -15.89
C ALA A 5 -1.11 -10.80 -16.98
N VAL A 6 -1.46 -10.55 -18.24
CA VAL A 6 -0.85 -11.24 -19.40
C VAL A 6 0.65 -10.94 -19.46
N ASP A 7 1.06 -9.68 -19.36
CA ASP A 7 2.47 -9.30 -19.37
C ASP A 7 3.25 -10.01 -18.24
N ALA A 8 2.65 -10.10 -17.05
CA ALA A 8 3.28 -10.74 -15.90
C ALA A 8 3.48 -12.26 -16.08
N VAL A 9 2.48 -12.99 -16.58
CA VAL A 9 2.63 -14.44 -16.81
C VAL A 9 3.53 -14.76 -18.01
N CYS A 10 3.64 -13.86 -18.97
CA CYS A 10 4.59 -14.00 -20.07
C CYS A 10 6.04 -13.78 -19.59
N ALA A 11 6.25 -12.88 -18.62
CA ALA A 11 7.57 -12.57 -18.09
C ALA A 11 8.04 -13.60 -17.04
N GLU A 12 7.13 -14.15 -16.22
CA GLU A 12 7.47 -15.02 -15.09
C GLU A 12 6.67 -16.33 -15.12
N LYS A 13 7.36 -17.43 -15.40
CA LYS A 13 6.72 -18.77 -15.55
C LYS A 13 6.19 -19.37 -14.25
N LYS A 14 6.61 -18.85 -13.09
CA LYS A 14 6.25 -19.42 -11.78
C LYS A 14 4.97 -18.84 -11.19
N ILE A 15 4.38 -17.81 -11.79
CA ILE A 15 3.15 -17.21 -11.31
C ILE A 15 1.94 -17.79 -12.03
N LYS A 16 0.83 -17.92 -11.29
CA LYS A 16 -0.51 -18.17 -11.82
C LYS A 16 -1.40 -16.99 -11.42
N VAL A 17 -2.18 -16.48 -12.36
CA VAL A 17 -3.06 -15.34 -12.14
C VAL A 17 -4.52 -15.75 -12.24
N PHE A 18 -5.30 -15.38 -11.23
CA PHE A 18 -6.77 -15.48 -11.25
C PHE A 18 -7.34 -14.10 -11.57
N LEU A 19 -7.98 -13.95 -12.73
CA LEU A 19 -8.67 -12.74 -13.14
C LEU A 19 -10.11 -12.77 -12.63
N VAL A 20 -10.38 -12.00 -11.58
CA VAL A 20 -11.69 -11.97 -10.92
C VAL A 20 -12.51 -10.80 -11.46
N GLY A 21 -13.63 -11.09 -12.14
CA GLY A 21 -14.49 -10.06 -12.74
C GLY A 21 -15.64 -10.66 -13.55
N LYS A 22 -16.36 -9.80 -14.27
CA LYS A 22 -17.43 -10.28 -15.18
C LYS A 22 -16.80 -11.12 -16.28
N GLU A 23 -17.10 -12.42 -16.28
CA GLU A 23 -16.43 -13.44 -17.10
C GLU A 23 -16.40 -13.09 -18.58
N GLU A 24 -17.53 -12.65 -19.13
CA GLU A 24 -17.63 -12.28 -20.56
C GLU A 24 -16.68 -11.13 -20.92
N GLN A 25 -16.61 -10.10 -20.04
CA GLN A 25 -15.75 -8.94 -20.27
C GLN A 25 -14.26 -9.31 -20.15
N VAL A 26 -13.92 -10.14 -19.15
CA VAL A 26 -12.55 -10.60 -18.94
C VAL A 26 -12.10 -11.48 -20.10
N LYS A 27 -12.92 -12.43 -20.55
CA LYS A 27 -12.62 -13.30 -21.71
C LYS A 27 -12.50 -12.51 -23.02
N ALA A 28 -13.40 -11.55 -23.24
CA ALA A 28 -13.33 -10.66 -24.41
C ALA A 28 -12.03 -9.84 -24.45
N GLU A 29 -11.54 -9.38 -23.29
CA GLU A 29 -10.26 -8.68 -23.22
C GLU A 29 -9.08 -9.63 -23.40
N LEU A 30 -9.11 -10.81 -22.76
CA LEU A 30 -8.07 -11.84 -22.90
C LEU A 30 -7.88 -12.32 -24.34
N SER A 31 -8.97 -12.38 -25.13
CA SER A 31 -8.90 -12.83 -26.54
C SER A 31 -8.03 -11.94 -27.44
N LYS A 32 -7.67 -10.74 -26.97
CA LYS A 32 -6.78 -9.81 -27.69
C LYS A 32 -5.29 -10.14 -27.53
N TYR A 33 -4.94 -11.08 -26.66
CA TYR A 33 -3.57 -11.38 -26.27
C TYR A 33 -3.22 -12.86 -26.45
N THR A 34 -1.93 -13.12 -26.68
CA THR A 34 -1.37 -14.47 -26.61
C THR A 34 -0.65 -14.65 -25.28
N TYR A 35 -0.98 -15.68 -24.53
CA TYR A 35 -0.43 -15.94 -23.21
C TYR A 35 -0.47 -17.46 -22.88
N PRO A 36 0.33 -17.94 -21.92
CA PRO A 36 0.28 -19.31 -21.42
C PRO A 36 -1.05 -19.55 -20.69
N GLN A 37 -1.96 -20.29 -21.33
CA GLN A 37 -3.35 -20.45 -20.86
C GLN A 37 -3.44 -21.15 -19.49
N GLU A 38 -2.50 -22.04 -19.18
CA GLU A 38 -2.42 -22.77 -17.92
C GLU A 38 -2.06 -21.85 -16.72
N GLN A 39 -1.51 -20.68 -16.97
CA GLN A 39 -1.15 -19.69 -15.94
C GLN A 39 -2.25 -18.66 -15.68
N VAL A 40 -3.33 -18.65 -16.43
CA VAL A 40 -4.42 -17.68 -16.27
C VAL A 40 -5.76 -18.40 -16.12
N GLU A 41 -6.46 -18.09 -15.05
CA GLU A 41 -7.80 -18.59 -14.76
C GLU A 41 -8.79 -17.44 -14.56
N VAL A 42 -10.00 -17.54 -15.11
CA VAL A 42 -11.04 -16.54 -14.95
C VAL A 42 -12.03 -16.98 -13.88
N VAL A 43 -12.23 -16.12 -12.88
CA VAL A 43 -13.20 -16.30 -11.81
C VAL A 43 -14.32 -15.30 -11.98
N ASN A 44 -15.53 -15.78 -12.27
CA ASN A 44 -16.67 -14.90 -12.49
C ASN A 44 -17.07 -14.16 -11.21
N ALA A 45 -17.30 -12.84 -11.33
CA ALA A 45 -17.84 -11.97 -10.30
C ALA A 45 -18.85 -11.01 -10.97
N THR A 46 -20.11 -11.06 -10.54
CA THR A 46 -21.20 -10.33 -11.23
C THR A 46 -21.37 -8.90 -10.74
N GLU A 47 -20.91 -8.60 -9.52
CA GLU A 47 -21.05 -7.29 -8.89
C GLU A 47 -19.76 -6.47 -8.99
N VAL A 48 -19.93 -5.15 -9.02
CA VAL A 48 -18.83 -4.18 -9.05
C VAL A 48 -19.00 -3.19 -7.90
N ILE A 49 -17.93 -2.98 -7.13
CA ILE A 49 -17.85 -1.90 -6.15
C ILE A 49 -17.31 -0.65 -6.85
N ALA A 50 -18.12 0.39 -6.92
CA ALA A 50 -17.73 1.67 -7.53
C ALA A 50 -16.83 2.49 -6.58
N MET A 51 -16.03 3.41 -7.16
CA MET A 51 -15.06 4.24 -6.41
C MET A 51 -15.71 5.12 -5.34
N ALA A 52 -16.94 5.59 -5.58
CA ALA A 52 -17.66 6.48 -4.67
C ALA A 52 -18.53 5.77 -3.62
N GLU A 53 -18.57 4.43 -3.63
CA GLU A 53 -19.38 3.71 -2.65
C GLU A 53 -18.71 3.69 -1.27
N PRO A 54 -19.52 3.80 -0.17
CA PRO A 54 -18.99 3.64 1.18
C PRO A 54 -18.33 2.26 1.37
N PRO A 55 -17.01 2.18 1.65
CA PRO A 55 -16.23 0.95 1.57
C PRO A 55 -16.78 -0.22 2.39
N VAL A 56 -17.12 0.05 3.66
CA VAL A 56 -17.60 -1.00 4.59
C VAL A 56 -18.96 -1.54 4.18
N ALA A 57 -19.87 -0.65 3.74
CA ALA A 57 -21.20 -1.05 3.27
C ALA A 57 -21.10 -1.87 1.97
N ALA A 58 -20.23 -1.46 1.04
CA ALA A 58 -20.00 -2.14 -0.23
C ALA A 58 -19.43 -3.56 -0.01
N ILE A 59 -18.43 -3.71 0.85
CA ILE A 59 -17.86 -5.03 1.19
C ILE A 59 -18.88 -5.96 1.86
N ARG A 60 -19.78 -5.41 2.69
CA ARG A 60 -20.85 -6.20 3.34
C ARG A 60 -21.97 -6.57 2.40
N GLY A 61 -22.36 -5.67 1.51
CA GLY A 61 -23.50 -5.82 0.60
C GLY A 61 -23.19 -6.61 -0.66
N LYS A 62 -22.04 -6.35 -1.30
CA LYS A 62 -21.66 -6.92 -2.62
C LYS A 62 -20.75 -8.13 -2.49
N LYS A 63 -21.34 -9.25 -2.07
CA LYS A 63 -20.59 -10.49 -1.81
C LYS A 63 -20.02 -11.13 -3.08
N ASP A 64 -20.64 -10.89 -4.23
CA ASP A 64 -20.21 -11.40 -5.52
C ASP A 64 -19.33 -10.40 -6.30
N SER A 65 -18.78 -9.39 -5.62
CA SER A 65 -17.86 -8.45 -6.24
C SER A 65 -16.45 -9.02 -6.39
N SER A 66 -15.70 -8.53 -7.40
CA SER A 66 -14.33 -8.96 -7.67
C SER A 66 -13.40 -8.75 -6.48
N ILE A 67 -13.58 -7.63 -5.73
CA ILE A 67 -12.79 -7.35 -4.53
C ILE A 67 -13.09 -8.38 -3.44
N VAL A 68 -14.36 -8.63 -3.14
CA VAL A 68 -14.74 -9.56 -2.06
C VAL A 68 -14.31 -10.98 -2.39
N LYS A 69 -14.60 -11.48 -3.60
CA LYS A 69 -14.16 -12.81 -4.05
C LYS A 69 -12.64 -12.96 -4.02
N GLY A 70 -11.90 -12.01 -4.59
CA GLY A 70 -10.43 -12.07 -4.60
C GLY A 70 -9.83 -12.09 -3.20
N LEU A 71 -10.35 -11.30 -2.27
CA LEU A 71 -9.90 -11.31 -0.89
C LEU A 71 -10.24 -12.63 -0.15
N TYR A 72 -11.39 -13.26 -0.45
CA TYR A 72 -11.69 -14.60 0.07
C TYR A 72 -10.75 -15.65 -0.47
N MET A 73 -10.34 -15.57 -1.74
CA MET A 73 -9.36 -16.50 -2.32
C MET A 73 -8.02 -16.43 -1.59
N VAL A 74 -7.57 -15.22 -1.20
CA VAL A 74 -6.37 -15.05 -0.37
C VAL A 74 -6.59 -15.64 1.03
N ARG A 75 -7.71 -15.33 1.68
CA ARG A 75 -8.04 -15.85 3.02
C ARG A 75 -8.06 -17.38 3.07
N GLU A 76 -8.56 -18.00 2.00
CA GLU A 76 -8.70 -19.46 1.88
C GLU A 76 -7.40 -20.14 1.42
N GLY A 77 -6.33 -19.38 1.20
CA GLY A 77 -5.03 -19.88 0.74
C GLY A 77 -5.02 -20.37 -0.72
N LYS A 78 -6.01 -19.96 -1.52
CA LYS A 78 -6.04 -20.23 -2.97
C LYS A 78 -5.10 -19.31 -3.75
N CYS A 79 -4.81 -18.15 -3.18
CA CYS A 79 -3.90 -17.15 -3.73
C CYS A 79 -2.99 -16.61 -2.62
N ASP A 80 -1.76 -16.27 -2.97
CA ASP A 80 -0.76 -15.69 -2.08
C ASP A 80 -0.90 -14.16 -1.95
N ALA A 81 -1.49 -13.51 -2.97
CA ALA A 81 -1.65 -12.05 -3.02
C ALA A 81 -2.91 -11.63 -3.77
N PHE A 82 -3.35 -10.40 -3.51
CA PHE A 82 -4.46 -9.74 -4.21
C PHE A 82 -3.99 -8.40 -4.78
N VAL A 83 -4.20 -8.19 -6.08
CA VAL A 83 -3.88 -6.95 -6.80
C VAL A 83 -5.17 -6.34 -7.34
N SER A 84 -5.39 -5.06 -7.08
CA SER A 84 -6.61 -4.36 -7.49
C SER A 84 -6.32 -2.93 -7.91
N ALA A 85 -6.97 -2.46 -8.96
CA ALA A 85 -7.07 -1.04 -9.33
C ALA A 85 -8.43 -0.43 -8.91
N GLY A 86 -9.20 -1.15 -8.10
CA GLY A 86 -10.51 -0.69 -7.62
C GLY A 86 -10.41 0.33 -6.50
N SER A 87 -11.55 0.53 -5.79
CA SER A 87 -11.59 1.45 -4.64
C SER A 87 -10.57 1.05 -3.57
N THR A 88 -9.60 1.91 -3.29
CA THR A 88 -8.58 1.71 -2.23
C THR A 88 -9.26 1.49 -0.87
N GLY A 89 -10.30 2.27 -0.56
CA GLY A 89 -11.05 2.12 0.68
C GLY A 89 -11.73 0.75 0.80
N ALA A 90 -12.29 0.21 -0.29
CA ALA A 90 -12.90 -1.11 -0.29
C ALA A 90 -11.86 -2.23 -0.13
N VAL A 91 -10.69 -2.11 -0.77
CA VAL A 91 -9.59 -3.07 -0.61
C VAL A 91 -9.07 -3.04 0.83
N LEU A 92 -8.88 -1.86 1.42
CA LEU A 92 -8.46 -1.71 2.81
C LEU A 92 -9.48 -2.30 3.79
N ALA A 93 -10.76 -1.93 3.65
CA ALA A 93 -11.83 -2.44 4.50
C ALA A 93 -12.00 -3.96 4.36
N GLY A 94 -11.99 -4.46 3.14
CA GLY A 94 -12.06 -5.89 2.84
C GLY A 94 -10.85 -6.66 3.35
N GLY A 95 -9.64 -6.13 3.18
CA GLY A 95 -8.41 -6.69 3.71
C GLY A 95 -8.50 -6.88 5.25
N GLN A 96 -8.95 -5.85 5.96
CA GLN A 96 -9.12 -5.93 7.42
C GLN A 96 -10.20 -6.92 7.86
N VAL A 97 -11.34 -6.97 7.17
CA VAL A 97 -12.52 -7.76 7.60
C VAL A 97 -12.46 -9.20 7.10
N ILE A 98 -11.98 -9.41 5.88
CA ILE A 98 -11.97 -10.73 5.23
C ILE A 98 -10.64 -11.45 5.49
N VAL A 99 -9.51 -10.84 5.10
CA VAL A 99 -8.17 -11.46 5.26
C VAL A 99 -7.74 -11.41 6.72
N GLY A 100 -8.00 -10.29 7.39
CA GLY A 100 -7.61 -10.06 8.76
C GLY A 100 -6.29 -9.30 8.89
N ARG A 101 -5.98 -8.88 10.11
CA ARG A 101 -4.74 -8.18 10.45
C ARG A 101 -3.71 -9.15 11.01
N SER A 102 -2.46 -8.92 10.76
CA SER A 102 -1.37 -9.62 11.45
C SER A 102 -1.46 -9.38 12.96
N LYS A 103 -1.08 -10.40 13.74
CA LYS A 103 -1.14 -10.30 15.21
C LYS A 103 -0.28 -9.12 15.71
N GLY A 104 -0.86 -8.28 16.55
CA GLY A 104 -0.21 -7.10 17.11
C GLY A 104 -0.34 -5.83 16.27
N VAL A 105 -0.81 -5.89 15.03
CA VAL A 105 -1.04 -4.71 14.18
C VAL A 105 -2.38 -4.05 14.55
N GLU A 106 -2.34 -2.80 15.02
CA GLU A 106 -3.54 -2.04 15.38
C GLU A 106 -4.33 -1.60 14.14
N ARG A 107 -3.64 -1.04 13.17
CA ARG A 107 -4.19 -0.54 11.90
C ARG A 107 -3.25 -0.83 10.75
N PRO A 108 -3.72 -1.35 9.61
CA PRO A 108 -2.91 -1.45 8.42
C PRO A 108 -2.74 -0.07 7.79
N PRO A 109 -1.53 0.34 7.42
CA PRO A 109 -1.27 1.55 6.65
C PRO A 109 -1.37 1.29 5.14
N LEU A 110 -1.44 2.37 4.36
CA LEU A 110 -1.17 2.38 2.93
C LEU A 110 0.27 2.88 2.72
N ALA A 111 1.10 2.09 2.06
CA ALA A 111 2.54 2.34 1.99
C ALA A 111 3.11 2.12 0.58
N PRO A 112 3.03 3.12 -0.31
CA PRO A 112 3.67 3.08 -1.61
C PRO A 112 5.16 3.34 -1.53
N LEU A 113 5.89 2.80 -2.50
CA LEU A 113 7.24 3.23 -2.83
C LEU A 113 7.17 4.49 -3.70
N ILE A 114 7.88 5.52 -3.31
CA ILE A 114 8.02 6.78 -4.07
C ILE A 114 9.45 6.92 -4.59
N PRO A 115 9.65 7.40 -5.84
CA PRO A 115 10.98 7.57 -6.42
C PRO A 115 11.76 8.67 -5.72
N THR A 116 13.05 8.47 -5.55
CA THR A 116 13.99 9.44 -4.98
C THR A 116 15.31 9.41 -5.76
N GLU A 117 16.18 10.39 -5.54
CA GLU A 117 17.53 10.41 -6.15
C GLU A 117 18.37 9.17 -5.80
N LYS A 118 18.08 8.50 -4.68
CA LYS A 118 18.78 7.29 -4.22
C LYS A 118 18.06 5.98 -4.55
N GLY A 119 17.02 6.03 -5.39
CA GLY A 119 16.21 4.87 -5.76
C GLY A 119 14.76 5.03 -5.32
N ALA A 120 14.34 4.44 -4.23
CA ALA A 120 12.97 4.55 -3.73
C ALA A 120 12.93 4.63 -2.21
N SER A 121 11.99 5.41 -1.68
CA SER A 121 11.63 5.44 -0.25
C SER A 121 10.21 4.93 -0.05
N LEU A 122 9.94 4.30 1.09
CA LEU A 122 8.60 3.88 1.47
C LEU A 122 7.90 5.01 2.22
N LEU A 123 6.82 5.54 1.66
CA LEU A 123 5.96 6.53 2.33
C LEU A 123 4.86 5.79 3.10
N ILE A 124 4.78 5.98 4.41
CA ILE A 124 3.87 5.23 5.29
C ILE A 124 3.38 6.09 6.47
N ASP A 125 2.09 6.36 6.65
CA ASP A 125 0.87 6.02 5.93
C ASP A 125 0.49 7.13 4.93
N CYS A 126 -0.19 6.79 3.84
CA CYS A 126 -0.61 7.79 2.86
C CYS A 126 -2.07 7.67 2.39
N GLY A 127 -2.95 7.11 3.20
CA GLY A 127 -4.36 7.03 2.80
C GLY A 127 -5.28 6.17 3.66
N ALA A 128 -4.78 5.55 4.72
CA ALA A 128 -5.58 4.64 5.54
C ALA A 128 -6.02 5.22 6.89
N ASN A 129 -5.14 5.96 7.59
CA ASN A 129 -5.36 6.40 8.97
C ASN A 129 -5.10 7.90 9.11
N VAL A 130 -6.11 8.73 8.84
CA VAL A 130 -6.02 10.21 8.93
C VAL A 130 -5.81 10.65 10.38
N ASP A 131 -6.57 10.06 11.31
CA ASP A 131 -6.47 10.34 12.75
C ASP A 131 -5.61 9.25 13.44
N ALA A 132 -4.37 9.08 12.98
CA ALA A 132 -3.46 8.11 13.56
C ALA A 132 -3.02 8.51 14.98
N LYS A 133 -2.76 7.50 15.82
CA LYS A 133 -2.20 7.67 17.16
C LYS A 133 -0.68 7.50 17.14
N PRO A 134 0.06 8.06 18.13
CA PRO A 134 1.52 7.88 18.23
C PRO A 134 1.96 6.41 18.19
N SER A 135 1.26 5.51 18.88
CA SER A 135 1.55 4.07 18.85
C SER A 135 1.45 3.47 17.44
N GLN A 136 0.53 3.97 16.61
CA GLN A 136 0.36 3.52 15.23
C GLN A 136 1.49 4.00 14.34
N LEU A 137 1.96 5.24 14.49
CA LEU A 137 3.12 5.74 13.75
C LEU A 137 4.39 4.94 14.09
N VAL A 138 4.56 4.56 15.36
CA VAL A 138 5.64 3.65 15.78
C VAL A 138 5.52 2.29 15.10
N GLN A 139 4.30 1.73 15.02
CA GLN A 139 4.07 0.49 14.28
C GLN A 139 4.36 0.65 12.78
N PHE A 140 3.98 1.77 12.17
CA PHE A 140 4.26 2.05 10.76
C PHE A 140 5.76 2.14 10.50
N ALA A 141 6.52 2.78 11.39
CA ALA A 141 7.98 2.85 11.32
C ALA A 141 8.61 1.46 11.30
N LYS A 142 8.20 0.59 12.22
CA LYS A 142 8.68 -0.80 12.31
C LYS A 142 8.28 -1.62 11.08
N MET A 143 7.04 -1.52 10.65
CA MET A 143 6.55 -2.23 9.44
C MET A 143 7.29 -1.77 8.19
N GLY A 144 7.52 -0.46 8.06
CA GLY A 144 8.30 0.12 6.96
C GLY A 144 9.75 -0.36 6.97
N SER A 145 10.40 -0.37 8.14
CA SER A 145 11.77 -0.88 8.30
C SER A 145 11.88 -2.35 7.87
N ILE A 146 10.98 -3.21 8.35
CA ILE A 146 10.92 -4.64 7.98
C ILE A 146 10.70 -4.81 6.47
N TYR A 147 9.80 -4.02 5.87
CA TYR A 147 9.54 -4.08 4.44
C TYR A 147 10.76 -3.68 3.62
N MET A 148 11.40 -2.55 3.94
CA MET A 148 12.57 -2.07 3.20
C MET A 148 13.76 -3.04 3.35
N GLU A 149 13.91 -3.69 4.49
CA GLU A 149 14.96 -4.68 4.70
C GLU A 149 14.71 -5.99 3.94
N ASN A 150 13.51 -6.57 4.06
CA ASN A 150 13.24 -7.91 3.54
C ASN A 150 12.77 -7.94 2.08
N VAL A 151 12.11 -6.88 1.61
CA VAL A 151 11.58 -6.79 0.24
C VAL A 151 12.52 -6.01 -0.66
N MET A 152 13.03 -4.86 -0.18
CA MET A 152 13.91 -4.00 -0.96
C MET A 152 15.40 -4.29 -0.77
N GLY A 153 15.75 -5.12 0.21
CA GLY A 153 17.15 -5.52 0.49
C GLY A 153 18.01 -4.43 1.11
N ILE A 154 17.42 -3.36 1.63
CA ILE A 154 18.14 -2.23 2.23
C ILE A 154 18.48 -2.58 3.68
N LYS A 155 19.74 -2.82 3.96
CA LYS A 155 20.19 -3.14 5.32
C LYS A 155 20.11 -1.93 6.23
N ASN A 156 19.52 -2.11 7.43
CA ASN A 156 19.37 -1.08 8.46
C ASN A 156 18.77 0.23 7.91
N PRO A 157 17.55 0.18 7.31
CA PRO A 157 16.95 1.30 6.60
C PRO A 157 16.74 2.49 7.53
N LYS A 158 17.03 3.69 7.03
CA LYS A 158 16.84 4.96 7.75
C LYS A 158 15.36 5.27 7.84
N VAL A 159 14.88 5.47 9.05
CA VAL A 159 13.49 5.82 9.36
C VAL A 159 13.42 7.28 9.81
N GLY A 160 12.69 8.10 9.06
CA GLY A 160 12.45 9.50 9.40
C GLY A 160 10.96 9.80 9.59
N ILE A 161 10.61 10.65 10.56
CA ILE A 161 9.25 11.18 10.71
C ILE A 161 9.11 12.51 9.99
N VAL A 162 8.05 12.67 9.18
CA VAL A 162 7.76 13.93 8.48
C VAL A 162 7.45 15.02 9.48
N ASN A 163 8.14 16.15 9.38
CA ASN A 163 7.96 17.29 10.25
C ASN A 163 8.12 18.61 9.47
N ILE A 164 7.81 19.73 10.11
CA ILE A 164 7.95 21.10 9.56
C ILE A 164 9.34 21.70 9.78
N GLY A 165 10.26 20.96 10.40
CA GLY A 165 11.65 21.33 10.67
C GLY A 165 12.39 20.19 11.34
N ALA A 166 13.72 20.28 11.38
CA ALA A 166 14.59 19.22 11.89
C ALA A 166 14.61 19.11 13.44
N GLU A 167 14.20 20.17 14.14
CA GLU A 167 14.27 20.27 15.60
C GLU A 167 13.20 19.40 16.27
N GLU A 168 13.55 18.73 17.37
CA GLU A 168 12.67 17.77 18.07
C GLU A 168 11.39 18.42 18.63
N GLU A 169 11.46 19.70 19.02
CA GLU A 169 10.33 20.43 19.58
C GLU A 169 9.35 20.97 18.53
N LYS A 170 9.68 20.90 17.24
CA LYS A 170 8.78 21.31 16.16
C LYS A 170 7.75 20.24 15.82
N GLY A 171 6.69 20.66 15.16
CA GLY A 171 5.62 19.81 14.68
C GLY A 171 4.31 19.95 15.44
N ASN A 172 3.32 19.21 15.00
CA ASN A 172 2.01 19.11 15.65
C ASN A 172 2.09 18.20 16.89
N ALA A 173 0.98 18.11 17.63
CA ALA A 173 0.91 17.28 18.84
C ALA A 173 1.26 15.81 18.56
N LEU A 174 0.77 15.25 17.45
CA LEU A 174 1.04 13.86 17.07
C LEU A 174 2.54 13.59 16.87
N VAL A 175 3.23 14.47 16.12
CA VAL A 175 4.69 14.33 15.88
C VAL A 175 5.48 14.48 17.18
N LYS A 176 5.16 15.49 18.01
CA LYS A 176 5.84 15.72 19.29
C LYS A 176 5.70 14.55 20.26
N GLU A 177 4.53 13.90 20.28
CA GLU A 177 4.27 12.74 21.12
C GLU A 177 4.94 11.47 20.56
N THR A 178 4.96 11.32 19.22
CA THR A 178 5.55 10.14 18.55
C THR A 178 7.06 10.15 18.57
N PHE A 179 7.71 11.32 18.43
CA PHE A 179 9.15 11.44 18.27
C PHE A 179 9.95 10.75 19.39
N PRO A 180 9.70 11.00 20.69
CA PRO A 180 10.42 10.31 21.77
C PRO A 180 10.17 8.80 21.79
N MET A 181 8.99 8.35 21.35
CA MET A 181 8.69 6.93 21.24
C MET A 181 9.52 6.25 20.15
N LEU A 182 9.67 6.90 18.98
CA LEU A 182 10.54 6.42 17.91
C LEU A 182 12.01 6.42 18.32
N LYS A 183 12.45 7.47 19.00
CA LYS A 183 13.84 7.61 19.51
C LYS A 183 14.18 6.50 20.53
N ALA A 184 13.20 6.01 21.28
CA ALA A 184 13.37 4.93 22.24
C ALA A 184 13.37 3.52 21.60
N CYS A 185 12.99 3.39 20.30
CA CYS A 185 13.00 2.10 19.61
C CYS A 185 14.43 1.71 19.22
N SER A 186 14.92 0.61 19.79
CA SER A 186 16.25 0.07 19.47
C SER A 186 16.25 -0.86 18.23
N ASP A 187 15.08 -1.20 17.75
CA ASP A 187 14.83 -2.14 16.63
C ASP A 187 14.63 -1.46 15.27
N ILE A 188 14.80 -0.14 15.20
CA ILE A 188 14.77 0.65 13.97
C ILE A 188 15.93 1.66 13.94
N ASN A 189 16.39 2.03 12.76
CA ASN A 189 17.37 3.10 12.57
C ASN A 189 16.68 4.47 12.45
N PHE A 190 16.16 4.99 13.56
CA PHE A 190 15.48 6.27 13.57
C PHE A 190 16.47 7.42 13.45
N ILE A 191 16.34 8.23 12.38
CA ILE A 191 17.24 9.36 12.08
C ILE A 191 16.69 10.73 12.50
N GLY A 192 15.48 10.77 13.10
CA GLY A 192 14.83 12.01 13.53
C GLY A 192 13.80 12.54 12.56
N SER A 193 13.56 13.86 12.63
CA SER A 193 12.64 14.57 11.73
C SER A 193 13.25 14.76 10.35
N ILE A 194 12.39 14.66 9.32
CA ILE A 194 12.70 15.01 7.92
C ILE A 194 11.68 16.02 7.41
N GLU A 195 12.11 17.00 6.63
CA GLU A 195 11.22 17.91 5.97
C GLU A 195 10.74 17.35 4.61
N ALA A 196 9.56 17.73 4.17
CA ALA A 196 9.00 17.24 2.89
C ALA A 196 9.91 17.51 1.68
N ARG A 197 10.70 18.61 1.72
CA ARG A 197 11.67 18.96 0.67
C ARG A 197 12.85 17.98 0.58
N ASP A 198 13.15 17.24 1.65
CA ASP A 198 14.28 16.31 1.72
C ASP A 198 13.91 14.92 1.22
N ILE A 199 12.61 14.64 1.06
CA ILE A 199 12.10 13.35 0.58
C ILE A 199 12.61 13.02 -0.83
N PRO A 200 12.53 13.92 -1.84
CA PRO A 200 13.04 13.64 -3.19
C PRO A 200 14.53 13.30 -3.22
N ALA A 201 15.32 13.89 -2.33
CA ALA A 201 16.76 13.61 -2.20
C ALA A 201 17.07 12.25 -1.50
N GLY A 202 16.05 11.52 -1.06
CA GLY A 202 16.23 10.23 -0.37
C GLY A 202 16.89 10.39 1.01
N ALA A 203 16.41 11.35 1.83
CA ALA A 203 16.90 11.57 3.18
C ALA A 203 16.65 10.37 4.10
N ALA A 204 15.53 9.68 3.91
CA ALA A 204 15.16 8.46 4.64
C ALA A 204 14.67 7.37 3.68
N ASP A 205 14.89 6.11 4.05
CA ASP A 205 14.37 4.95 3.32
C ASP A 205 12.90 4.67 3.68
N VAL A 206 12.51 5.00 4.91
CA VAL A 206 11.13 4.93 5.42
C VAL A 206 10.70 6.32 5.88
N VAL A 207 9.69 6.86 5.24
CA VAL A 207 9.11 8.19 5.48
C VAL A 207 7.79 8.01 6.24
N VAL A 208 7.80 8.28 7.55
CA VAL A 208 6.66 8.03 8.44
C VAL A 208 5.82 9.30 8.62
N CYS A 209 4.53 9.17 8.41
CA CYS A 209 3.55 10.22 8.68
C CYS A 209 2.15 9.60 8.89
N GLU A 210 1.17 10.42 9.29
CA GLU A 210 -0.24 10.02 9.22
C GLU A 210 -0.80 10.20 7.80
N ALA A 211 -1.97 9.60 7.53
CA ALA A 211 -2.47 9.47 6.18
C ALA A 211 -2.84 10.78 5.47
N PHE A 212 -3.16 11.85 6.21
CA PHE A 212 -3.46 13.15 5.57
C PHE A 212 -2.18 13.75 4.97
N VAL A 213 -1.13 13.87 5.77
CA VAL A 213 0.19 14.35 5.31
C VAL A 213 0.73 13.45 4.20
N GLY A 214 0.69 12.13 4.40
CA GLY A 214 1.19 11.18 3.40
C GLY A 214 0.43 11.25 2.08
N ASN A 215 -0.90 11.42 2.11
CA ASN A 215 -1.69 11.59 0.90
C ASN A 215 -1.37 12.89 0.16
N VAL A 216 -1.15 13.99 0.90
CA VAL A 216 -0.72 15.27 0.30
C VAL A 216 0.63 15.12 -0.40
N VAL A 217 1.60 14.50 0.27
CA VAL A 217 2.92 14.21 -0.32
C VAL A 217 2.77 13.35 -1.57
N LEU A 218 2.05 12.23 -1.49
CA LEU A 218 1.86 11.31 -2.62
C LEU A 218 1.21 11.99 -3.82
N LYS A 219 0.12 12.73 -3.59
CA LYS A 219 -0.60 13.44 -4.67
C LYS A 219 0.21 14.57 -5.30
N LEU A 220 1.06 15.24 -4.50
CA LEU A 220 2.01 16.22 -5.03
C LEU A 220 3.05 15.53 -5.93
N TYR A 221 3.62 14.40 -5.48
CA TYR A 221 4.56 13.61 -6.31
C TYR A 221 3.93 13.16 -7.62
N GLU A 222 2.71 12.60 -7.58
CA GLU A 222 1.97 12.19 -8.78
C GLU A 222 1.72 13.38 -9.72
N GLY A 223 1.28 14.52 -9.17
CA GLY A 223 0.99 15.74 -9.95
C GLY A 223 2.23 16.34 -10.59
N VAL A 224 3.32 16.48 -9.84
CA VAL A 224 4.61 17.00 -10.36
C VAL A 224 5.17 16.06 -11.41
N GLY A 225 5.16 14.74 -11.17
CA GLY A 225 5.62 13.75 -12.14
C GLY A 225 4.86 13.82 -13.46
N SER A 226 3.52 13.93 -13.41
CA SER A 226 2.69 14.05 -14.63
C SER A 226 2.84 15.39 -15.38
N THR A 227 3.36 16.42 -14.71
CA THR A 227 3.53 17.75 -15.32
C THR A 227 4.91 17.91 -15.96
N LEU A 228 5.94 17.22 -15.44
CA LEU A 228 7.33 17.36 -15.88
C LEU A 228 7.75 16.27 -16.88
N ILE A 229 7.01 15.18 -17.03
CA ILE A 229 7.23 14.07 -17.96
C ILE A 229 6.19 14.10 -19.07
#